data_9616c78e76412d0a6c11a29f78200830
#
_entry.id   9616c78e76412d0a6c11a29f78200830
#
_cell.length_a   1.000
_cell.length_b   1.000
_cell.length_c   1.000
_cell.angle_alpha   90.00
_cell.angle_beta   90.00
_cell.angle_gamma   90.00
#
_symmetry.space_group_name_H-M   'P 1'
#
loop_
_entity.id
_entity.type
_entity.pdbx_description
1 polymer ?
#
loop_
_entity_poly.entity_id
_entity_poly.type
_entity_poly.pdbx_seq_one_letter_code
_entity_poly.pdbx_strand_id
1 'polypeptide(L)'
;MLQKKNIEYLVVSRKPNDDNIISYKNSEKYLETHKLIINTTILGGQEYIKKFPQINYEMLSKKHYMYDVIYNPIETLFLQKGKEKGASIINGQEMLILQAELSFEIWKKQIQGIKHV
;
A
#
# COMPACT_ATOMS: atom_id res chain seq x y z
N MET A 1 7.66 0.51 -10.62
CA MET A 1 7.71 1.94 -10.31
C MET A 1 8.82 2.31 -9.33
N LEU A 2 8.94 1.64 -8.20
CA LEU A 2 9.98 1.92 -7.20
C LEU A 2 11.39 1.68 -7.76
N GLN A 3 11.59 0.64 -8.55
CA GLN A 3 12.86 0.36 -9.21
C GLN A 3 13.30 1.51 -10.12
N LYS A 4 12.37 2.10 -10.87
CA LYS A 4 12.67 3.20 -11.78
C LYS A 4 13.09 4.47 -11.04
N LYS A 5 12.71 4.60 -9.78
CA LYS A 5 13.03 5.78 -8.96
C LYS A 5 14.22 5.53 -8.04
N ASN A 6 14.91 4.41 -8.18
CA ASN A 6 16.05 4.00 -7.34
C ASN A 6 15.72 4.00 -5.85
N ILE A 7 14.49 3.59 -5.50
CA ILE A 7 14.06 3.48 -4.11
C ILE A 7 14.27 2.04 -3.66
N GLU A 8 15.01 1.86 -2.59
CA GLU A 8 15.16 0.54 -1.97
C GLU A 8 13.84 0.09 -1.36
N TYR A 9 13.47 -1.15 -1.62
CA TYR A 9 12.26 -1.71 -1.06
C TYR A 9 12.42 -3.19 -0.82
N LEU A 10 11.57 -3.72 0.07
CA LEU A 10 11.48 -5.15 0.37
C LEU A 10 10.05 -5.61 0.12
N VAL A 11 9.91 -6.80 -0.41
CA VAL A 11 8.61 -7.44 -0.57
C VAL A 11 8.43 -8.45 0.55
N VAL A 12 7.32 -8.38 1.26
CA VAL A 12 7.00 -9.28 2.36
C VAL A 12 5.83 -10.17 1.95
N SER A 13 6.00 -11.48 2.13
CA SER A 13 4.98 -12.46 1.74
C SER A 13 4.92 -13.60 2.74
N ARG A 14 3.76 -14.26 2.78
CA ARG A 14 3.59 -15.48 3.56
C ARG A 14 4.42 -16.64 3.00
N LYS A 15 4.72 -16.58 1.69
CA LYS A 15 5.49 -17.62 0.99
C LYS A 15 6.69 -16.99 0.31
N PRO A 16 7.76 -16.71 1.06
CA PRO A 16 8.96 -16.14 0.47
C PRO A 16 9.68 -17.21 -0.37
N ASN A 17 9.61 -17.08 -1.67
CA ASN A 17 10.18 -18.03 -2.61
C ASN A 17 11.30 -17.43 -3.47
N ASP A 18 11.77 -16.25 -3.14
CA ASP A 18 12.82 -15.52 -3.85
C ASP A 18 13.67 -14.78 -2.84
N ASP A 19 14.94 -14.51 -3.17
CA ASP A 19 15.87 -13.79 -2.29
C ASP A 19 15.41 -12.35 -1.97
N ASN A 20 14.59 -11.75 -2.87
CA ASN A 20 14.07 -10.41 -2.69
C ASN A 20 12.75 -10.36 -1.91
N ILE A 21 12.23 -11.53 -1.53
CA ILE A 21 10.97 -11.65 -0.81
C ILE A 21 11.27 -12.24 0.56
N ILE A 22 10.85 -11.56 1.60
CA ILE A 22 11.07 -11.99 2.98
C ILE A 22 9.76 -12.39 3.66
N SER A 23 9.86 -13.19 4.72
CA SER A 23 8.70 -13.57 5.51
C SER A 23 8.26 -12.42 6.41
N TYR A 24 7.03 -12.48 6.91
CA TYR A 24 6.55 -11.51 7.89
C TYR A 24 7.41 -11.51 9.16
N LYS A 25 7.83 -12.67 9.60
CA LYS A 25 8.69 -12.78 10.78
C LYS A 25 10.03 -12.07 10.56
N ASN A 26 10.64 -12.28 9.41
CA ASN A 26 11.93 -11.65 9.08
C ASN A 26 11.79 -10.15 8.79
N SER A 27 10.60 -9.67 8.45
CA SER A 27 10.38 -8.24 8.19
C SER A 27 10.56 -7.39 9.45
N GLU A 28 10.41 -7.98 10.62
CA GLU A 28 10.47 -7.28 11.89
C GLU A 28 11.75 -6.46 12.05
N LYS A 29 12.90 -7.04 11.69
CA LYS A 29 14.18 -6.37 11.82
C LYS A 29 14.37 -5.19 10.87
N TYR A 30 13.55 -5.08 9.84
CA TYR A 30 13.64 -3.98 8.85
C TYR A 30 12.73 -2.80 9.19
N LEU A 31 11.84 -2.92 10.18
CA LEU A 31 10.90 -1.85 10.52
C LEU A 31 11.58 -0.61 11.09
N GLU A 32 12.78 -0.74 11.63
CA GLU A 32 13.56 0.42 12.08
C GLU A 32 14.05 1.28 10.93
N THR A 33 14.41 0.66 9.81
CA THR A 33 15.02 1.34 8.68
C THR A 33 14.03 1.64 7.55
N HIS A 34 12.97 0.86 7.44
CA HIS A 34 11.95 1.01 6.41
C HIS A 34 10.69 1.63 7.04
N LYS A 35 10.57 2.94 6.90
CA LYS A 35 9.51 3.70 7.59
C LYS A 35 8.19 3.73 6.85
N LEU A 36 8.19 3.51 5.54
CA LEU A 36 6.96 3.44 4.76
C LEU A 36 6.56 1.98 4.56
N ILE A 37 5.37 1.64 5.00
CA ILE A 37 4.82 0.29 4.89
C ILE A 37 3.55 0.35 4.06
N ILE A 38 3.52 -0.43 2.99
CA ILE A 38 2.41 -0.42 2.05
C ILE A 38 1.72 -1.78 2.06
N ASN A 39 0.42 -1.80 2.34
CA ASN A 39 -0.38 -3.01 2.20
C ASN A 39 -0.93 -3.08 0.77
N THR A 40 -0.42 -4.03 0.00
CA THR A 40 -0.90 -4.31 -1.35
C THR A 40 -1.70 -5.61 -1.42
N THR A 41 -2.02 -6.20 -0.25
CA THR A 41 -2.81 -7.43 -0.17
C THR A 41 -4.30 -7.12 -0.18
N ILE A 42 -5.12 -8.17 -0.26
CA ILE A 42 -6.58 -8.04 -0.13
C ILE A 42 -7.03 -8.03 1.32
N LEU A 43 -6.10 -8.21 2.27
CA LEU A 43 -6.44 -8.29 3.70
C LEU A 43 -6.90 -6.94 4.21
N GLY A 44 -8.07 -6.93 4.80
CA GLY A 44 -8.73 -5.70 5.28
C GLY A 44 -9.84 -5.20 4.37
N GLY A 45 -9.93 -5.71 3.13
CA GLY A 45 -11.02 -5.41 2.22
C GLY A 45 -12.31 -6.12 2.61
N GLN A 46 -13.39 -5.92 1.84
CA GLN A 46 -14.76 -6.36 2.19
C GLN A 46 -14.86 -7.83 2.62
N GLU A 47 -14.21 -8.74 1.89
CA GLU A 47 -14.29 -10.16 2.20
C GLU A 47 -13.38 -10.58 3.35
N TYR A 48 -12.39 -9.74 3.66
CA TYR A 48 -11.36 -10.05 4.65
C TYR A 48 -11.22 -8.91 5.67
N ILE A 49 -12.34 -8.30 6.02
CA ILE A 49 -12.38 -7.07 6.83
C ILE A 49 -11.73 -7.23 8.21
N LYS A 50 -11.74 -8.45 8.76
CA LYS A 50 -11.15 -8.75 10.05
C LYS A 50 -9.71 -9.24 9.95
N LYS A 51 -9.14 -9.28 8.75
CA LYS A 51 -7.77 -9.74 8.51
C LYS A 51 -6.85 -8.58 8.22
N PHE A 52 -5.57 -8.78 8.50
CA PHE A 52 -4.56 -7.76 8.31
C PHE A 52 -3.21 -8.44 8.10
N PRO A 53 -2.23 -7.78 7.44
CA PRO A 53 -0.87 -8.31 7.31
C PRO A 53 -0.24 -8.52 8.69
N GLN A 54 0.44 -9.63 8.87
CA GLN A 54 0.99 -10.05 10.16
C GLN A 54 2.39 -9.48 10.44
N ILE A 55 2.55 -8.18 10.24
CA ILE A 55 3.78 -7.50 10.65
C ILE A 55 3.76 -7.29 12.16
N ASN A 56 4.91 -6.96 12.74
CA ASN A 56 4.96 -6.65 14.18
C ASN A 56 4.56 -5.19 14.44
N TYR A 57 3.30 -4.96 14.73
CA TYR A 57 2.74 -3.62 14.95
C TYR A 57 3.32 -2.96 16.20
N GLU A 58 3.82 -3.74 17.15
CA GLU A 58 4.43 -3.19 18.37
C GLU A 58 5.70 -2.39 18.07
N MET A 59 6.34 -2.64 16.93
CA MET A 59 7.53 -1.90 16.51
C MET A 59 7.24 -0.61 15.78
N LEU A 60 5.96 -0.32 15.53
CA LEU A 60 5.56 0.90 14.84
C LEU A 60 5.57 2.10 15.79
N SER A 61 5.81 3.28 15.24
CA SER A 61 5.86 4.52 16.01
C SER A 61 5.40 5.70 15.13
N LYS A 62 5.45 6.90 15.70
CA LYS A 62 5.13 8.13 14.96
C LYS A 62 6.07 8.40 13.78
N LYS A 63 7.17 7.65 13.67
CA LYS A 63 8.12 7.76 12.55
C LYS A 63 7.69 6.96 11.33
N HIS A 64 6.66 6.13 11.46
CA HIS A 64 6.21 5.25 10.39
C HIS A 64 5.05 5.87 9.62
N TYR A 65 4.96 5.49 8.35
CA TYR A 65 3.89 5.86 7.43
C TYR A 65 3.25 4.57 6.92
N MET A 66 1.95 4.46 7.12
CA MET A 66 1.19 3.27 6.71
C MET A 66 0.29 3.64 5.54
N TYR A 67 0.49 3.00 4.41
CA TYR A 67 -0.31 3.21 3.22
C TYR A 67 -1.05 1.92 2.88
N ASP A 68 -2.37 2.00 2.77
CA ASP A 68 -3.18 0.87 2.34
C ASP A 68 -3.83 1.19 1.01
N VAL A 69 -3.64 0.32 0.01
CA VAL A 69 -4.26 0.50 -1.30
C VAL A 69 -5.78 0.30 -1.25
N ILE A 70 -6.28 -0.32 -0.18
CA ILE A 70 -7.71 -0.50 0.06
C ILE A 70 -8.33 0.83 0.49
N TYR A 71 -9.48 1.17 -0.09
CA TYR A 71 -10.22 2.39 0.26
C TYR A 71 -11.58 2.09 0.88
N ASN A 72 -12.05 0.85 0.82
CA ASN A 72 -13.28 0.40 1.46
C ASN A 72 -13.01 -0.89 2.23
N PRO A 73 -13.06 -0.90 3.56
CA PRO A 73 -13.42 0.22 4.44
C PRO A 73 -12.42 1.36 4.40
N ILE A 74 -12.85 2.55 4.81
CA ILE A 74 -12.01 3.76 4.81
C ILE A 74 -10.78 3.57 5.68
N GLU A 75 -10.91 2.86 6.79
CA GLU A 75 -9.81 2.61 7.71
C GLU A 75 -9.76 1.11 8.02
N THR A 76 -8.85 0.40 7.35
CA THR A 76 -8.66 -1.04 7.55
C THR A 76 -8.02 -1.31 8.91
N LEU A 77 -8.04 -2.58 9.34
CA LEU A 77 -7.36 -2.96 10.59
C LEU A 77 -5.86 -2.66 10.52
N PHE A 78 -5.24 -2.83 9.37
CA PHE A 78 -3.84 -2.48 9.13
C PHE A 78 -3.59 -1.00 9.49
N LEU A 79 -4.43 -0.10 8.98
CA LEU A 79 -4.32 1.33 9.27
C LEU A 79 -4.65 1.64 10.73
N GLN A 80 -5.70 1.04 11.28
CA GLN A 80 -6.08 1.24 12.68
C GLN A 80 -4.96 0.87 13.64
N LYS A 81 -4.33 -0.28 13.40
CA LYS A 81 -3.22 -0.75 14.25
C LYS A 81 -2.00 0.17 14.15
N GLY A 82 -1.71 0.68 12.98
CA GLY A 82 -0.63 1.66 12.81
C GLY A 82 -0.94 2.96 13.51
N LYS A 83 -2.17 3.45 13.36
CA LYS A 83 -2.63 4.68 14.00
C LYS A 83 -2.56 4.61 15.53
N GLU A 84 -2.90 3.46 16.10
CA GLU A 84 -2.79 3.24 17.55
C GLU A 84 -1.35 3.40 18.05
N LYS A 85 -0.37 3.15 17.21
CA LYS A 85 1.06 3.31 17.51
C LYS A 85 1.60 4.69 17.15
N GLY A 86 0.74 5.59 16.70
CA GLY A 86 1.12 6.95 16.33
C GLY A 86 1.59 7.12 14.89
N ALA A 87 1.56 6.08 14.08
CA ALA A 87 1.95 6.15 12.68
C ALA A 87 0.97 7.03 11.88
N SER A 88 1.48 7.67 10.84
CA SER A 88 0.65 8.38 9.87
C SER A 88 0.01 7.37 8.93
N ILE A 89 -1.27 7.55 8.63
CA ILE A 89 -2.01 6.60 7.80
C ILE A 89 -2.64 7.28 6.59
N ILE A 90 -2.67 6.57 5.46
CA ILE A 90 -3.33 6.99 4.23
C ILE A 90 -3.98 5.75 3.61
N ASN A 91 -5.25 5.87 3.19
CA ASN A 91 -5.92 4.80 2.44
C ASN A 91 -5.82 5.02 0.93
N GLY A 92 -6.39 4.08 0.15
CA GLY A 92 -6.29 4.08 -1.30
C GLY A 92 -7.26 5.01 -2.03
N GLN A 93 -8.07 5.78 -1.34
CA GLN A 93 -9.11 6.58 -1.96
C GLN A 93 -8.55 7.65 -2.91
N GLU A 94 -7.54 8.39 -2.46
CA GLU A 94 -6.91 9.42 -3.29
C GLU A 94 -6.23 8.82 -4.51
N MET A 95 -5.57 7.69 -4.34
CA MET A 95 -4.95 6.95 -5.43
C MET A 95 -6.00 6.56 -6.48
N LEU A 96 -7.16 6.07 -6.05
CA LEU A 96 -8.25 5.71 -6.94
C LEU A 96 -8.76 6.91 -7.73
N ILE A 97 -8.94 8.05 -7.07
CA ILE A 97 -9.38 9.29 -7.71
C ILE A 97 -8.35 9.75 -8.75
N LEU A 98 -7.07 9.74 -8.40
CA LEU A 98 -6.00 10.14 -9.31
C LEU A 98 -5.91 9.23 -10.54
N GLN A 99 -6.07 7.92 -10.35
CA GLN A 99 -6.12 6.97 -11.46
C GLN A 99 -7.29 7.23 -12.38
N ALA A 100 -8.46 7.52 -11.82
CA ALA A 100 -9.66 7.82 -12.60
C ALA A 100 -9.49 9.10 -13.41
N GLU A 101 -8.93 10.13 -12.81
CA GLU A 101 -8.67 11.40 -13.50
C GLU A 101 -7.67 11.21 -14.65
N LEU A 102 -6.61 10.46 -14.42
CA LEU A 102 -5.60 10.18 -15.45
C LEU A 102 -6.21 9.38 -16.61
N SER A 103 -7.02 8.37 -16.30
CA SER A 103 -7.71 7.58 -17.30
C SER A 103 -8.65 8.44 -18.14
N PHE A 104 -9.39 9.34 -17.49
CA PHE A 104 -10.29 10.26 -18.17
C PHE A 104 -9.53 11.16 -19.15
N GLU A 105 -8.38 11.70 -18.75
CA GLU A 105 -7.56 12.54 -19.62
C GLU A 105 -7.06 11.77 -20.85
N ILE A 106 -6.65 10.53 -20.68
CA ILE A 106 -6.20 9.67 -21.78
C ILE A 106 -7.36 9.41 -22.75
N TRP A 107 -8.54 9.04 -22.23
CA TRP A 107 -9.72 8.77 -23.06
C TRP A 107 -10.18 10.00 -23.81
N LYS A 108 -10.15 11.17 -23.16
CA LYS A 108 -10.52 12.45 -23.77
C LYS A 108 -9.62 12.75 -24.98
N LYS A 109 -8.32 12.53 -24.87
CA LYS A 109 -7.38 12.71 -25.98
C LYS A 109 -7.66 11.75 -27.13
N GLN A 110 -8.01 10.51 -26.84
CA GLN A 110 -8.34 9.51 -27.85
C GLN A 110 -9.62 9.90 -28.62
N ILE A 111 -10.64 10.36 -27.91
CA ILE A 111 -11.89 10.81 -28.50
C ILE A 111 -11.67 12.01 -29.42
N GLN A 112 -10.86 12.97 -29.00
CA GLN A 112 -10.49 14.12 -29.80
C GLN A 112 -9.78 13.71 -31.09
N GLY A 113 -8.88 12.73 -31.01
CA GLY A 113 -8.20 12.17 -32.16
C GLY A 113 -9.17 11.54 -33.15
N ILE A 114 -10.19 10.83 -32.67
CA ILE A 114 -11.22 10.21 -33.50
C ILE A 114 -12.05 11.27 -34.22
N LYS A 115 -12.35 12.40 -33.58
CA LYS A 115 -13.14 13.48 -34.17
C LYS A 115 -12.47 14.14 -35.35
N HIS A 116 -11.17 14.03 -35.49
CA HIS A 116 -10.40 14.63 -36.57
C HIS A 116 -10.17 13.69 -37.76
N VAL A 117 -10.71 12.48 -37.67
CA VAL A 117 -10.69 11.49 -38.73
C VAL A 117 -12.03 11.52 -39.53
#